data_ebb5e229fac50e32e7cec70fddba960b
#
_entry.id   ebb5e229fac50e32e7cec70fddba960b
#
_cell.length_a   1.000
_cell.length_b   1.000
_cell.length_c   1.000
_cell.angle_alpha   90.00
_cell.angle_beta   90.00
_cell.angle_gamma   90.00
#
_symmetry.space_group_name_H-M   'P 1'
#
loop_
_entity.id
_entity.type
_entity.pdbx_description
1 polymer ?
#
loop_
_entity_poly.entity_id
_entity_poly.type
_entity_poly.pdbx_seq_one_letter_code
_entity_poly.pdbx_strand_id
1 'polypeptide(L)'
;MRPRDSDDRTAPPVEATVGGMLVSVDREKLQQYLQEAERNVAQSTMHVVEQHALVARLERDGLDIADARRLLGLFEESRTLYLAERDRLRRELAEYPASTESS
;
A
#
# COMPACT_ATOMS: atom_id res chain seq x y z
N MET A 1 37.82 -12.21 -12.18
CA MET A 1 37.33 -12.19 -12.04
C MET A 1 36.67 -12.27 -11.62
N ARG A 2 36.53 -12.28 -11.44
CA ARG A 2 35.75 -12.26 -11.15
C ARG A 2 34.90 -12.09 -10.99
N PRO A 3 34.79 -12.00 -11.05
CA PRO A 3 33.81 -11.73 -10.75
C PRO A 3 33.08 -12.04 -10.30
N ARG A 4 32.77 -12.27 -10.35
CA ARG A 4 31.92 -12.55 -10.12
C ARG A 4 31.38 -12.54 -9.32
N ASP A 5 31.72 -12.33 -9.06
CA ASP A 5 31.17 -12.23 -8.30
C ASP A 5 30.35 -11.84 -7.96
N SER A 6 30.37 -11.53 -8.31
CA SER A 6 29.45 -10.94 -8.09
C SER A 6 28.30 -11.38 -8.18
N ASP A 7 28.26 -11.87 -8.77
CA ASP A 7 27.21 -12.42 -8.92
C ASP A 7 26.68 -13.07 -7.99
N ASP A 8 27.06 -13.24 -7.54
CA ASP A 8 26.51 -13.90 -6.70
C ASP A 8 25.82 -13.25 -5.90
N ARG A 9 25.96 -12.50 -5.97
CA ARG A 9 25.26 -11.87 -5.38
C ARG A 9 24.08 -11.81 -5.55
N THR A 10 24.03 -12.03 -6.25
CA THR A 10 22.92 -11.99 -6.51
C THR A 10 22.14 -12.69 -5.92
N ALA A 11 22.41 -13.08 -5.69
CA ALA A 11 21.81 -13.66 -5.31
C ALA A 11 21.30 -14.10 -4.80
N PRO A 12 21.27 -14.11 -4.90
CA PRO A 12 20.79 -14.71 -4.47
C PRO A 12 20.29 -15.32 -3.77
N PRO A 13 20.25 -15.80 -3.94
CA PRO A 13 19.82 -16.83 -3.28
C PRO A 13 19.21 -16.73 -2.07
N VAL A 14 19.31 -15.92 -1.75
CA VAL A 14 18.71 -15.62 -0.66
C VAL A 14 17.42 -16.15 -0.42
N GLU A 15 16.68 -16.01 -1.37
CA GLU A 15 15.32 -16.28 -1.26
C GLU A 15 15.03 -17.65 -0.85
N ALA A 16 15.65 -18.51 -1.41
CA ALA A 16 15.29 -19.84 -1.18
C ALA A 16 15.57 -20.27 0.18
N THR A 17 16.60 -19.80 0.68
CA THR A 17 17.04 -20.35 1.87
C THR A 17 16.25 -20.10 3.02
N VAL A 18 15.44 -19.16 2.94
CA VAL A 18 14.79 -18.77 4.13
C VAL A 18 13.39 -19.12 4.21
N GLY A 19 13.01 -20.20 3.65
CA GLY A 19 11.63 -20.56 3.65
C GLY A 19 10.99 -20.43 5.00
N GLY A 20 11.52 -21.04 5.99
CA GLY A 20 10.94 -21.00 7.30
C GLY A 20 10.99 -19.63 7.93
N MET A 21 12.12 -18.99 7.79
CA MET A 21 12.24 -17.67 8.35
C MET A 21 11.36 -16.69 7.62
N LEU A 22 11.22 -16.86 6.32
CA LEU A 22 10.37 -15.98 5.57
C LEU A 22 8.93 -16.06 6.02
N VAL A 23 8.49 -17.21 6.45
CA VAL A 23 7.12 -17.32 6.91
C VAL A 23 6.86 -16.41 8.09
N SER A 24 7.73 -16.44 9.08
CA SER A 24 7.58 -15.55 10.21
C SER A 24 7.74 -14.11 9.84
N VAL A 25 8.77 -13.82 9.08
CA VAL A 25 9.04 -12.45 8.70
C VAL A 25 7.90 -11.92 7.85
N ASP A 26 7.39 -12.77 6.97
CA ASP A 26 6.31 -12.32 6.10
C ASP A 26 5.06 -11.96 6.89
N ARG A 27 4.76 -12.70 7.94
CA ARG A 27 3.58 -12.35 8.71
C ARG A 27 3.73 -10.99 9.37
N GLU A 28 4.87 -10.76 9.98
CA GLU A 28 5.12 -9.46 10.58
C GLU A 28 5.13 -8.36 9.56
N LYS A 29 5.73 -8.63 8.41
CA LYS A 29 5.75 -7.64 7.36
C LYS A 29 4.36 -7.37 6.82
N LEU A 30 3.56 -8.39 6.69
CA LEU A 30 2.19 -8.19 6.26
C LEU A 30 1.44 -7.30 7.23
N GLN A 31 1.65 -7.50 8.53
CA GLN A 31 1.01 -6.65 9.52
C GLN A 31 1.48 -5.21 9.40
N GLN A 32 2.78 -5.02 9.20
CA GLN A 32 3.31 -3.68 9.01
C GLN A 32 2.77 -3.03 7.75
N TYR A 33 2.71 -3.79 6.68
CA TYR A 33 2.17 -3.26 5.42
C TYR A 33 0.70 -2.91 5.57
N LEU A 34 -0.04 -3.72 6.32
CA LEU A 34 -1.45 -3.43 6.54
C LEU A 34 -1.62 -2.15 7.33
N GLN A 35 -0.81 -1.95 8.37
CA GLN A 35 -0.88 -0.71 9.13
C GLN A 35 -0.59 0.49 8.25
N GLU A 36 0.41 0.35 7.40
CA GLU A 36 0.75 1.43 6.50
C GLU A 36 -0.37 1.67 5.50
N ALA A 37 -0.97 0.60 4.98
CA ALA A 37 -2.07 0.74 4.05
C ALA A 37 -3.26 1.43 4.71
N GLU A 38 -3.51 1.11 5.96
CA GLU A 38 -4.61 1.76 6.68
C GLU A 38 -4.35 3.25 6.88
N ARG A 39 -3.10 3.61 7.16
CA ARG A 39 -2.76 5.01 7.25
C ARG A 39 -2.94 5.71 5.92
N ASN A 40 -2.55 5.03 4.84
CA ASN A 40 -2.70 5.60 3.50
C ASN A 40 -4.17 5.79 3.15
N VAL A 41 -5.02 4.85 3.54
CA VAL A 41 -6.45 5.00 3.31
C VAL A 41 -6.99 6.21 4.07
N ALA A 42 -6.60 6.35 5.33
CA ALA A 42 -7.07 7.47 6.13
C ALA A 42 -6.62 8.80 5.54
N GLN A 43 -5.36 8.87 5.14
CA GLN A 43 -4.82 10.10 4.59
C GLN A 43 -5.46 10.45 3.26
N SER A 44 -5.62 9.45 2.39
CA SER A 44 -6.23 9.70 1.10
C SER A 44 -7.70 10.08 1.23
N THR A 45 -8.37 9.51 2.23
CA THR A 45 -9.76 9.90 2.49
C THR A 45 -9.85 11.37 2.88
N MET A 46 -8.91 11.83 3.71
CA MET A 46 -8.88 13.24 4.07
C MET A 46 -8.64 14.12 2.85
N HIS A 47 -7.71 13.70 2.00
CA HIS A 47 -7.43 14.48 0.80
C HIS A 47 -8.66 14.58 -0.09
N VAL A 48 -9.42 13.49 -0.22
CA VAL A 48 -10.63 13.52 -1.04
C VAL A 48 -11.65 14.47 -0.43
N VAL A 49 -11.85 14.39 0.88
CA VAL A 49 -12.82 15.25 1.56
C VAL A 49 -12.44 16.72 1.40
N GLU A 50 -11.17 17.03 1.61
CA GLU A 50 -10.73 18.42 1.51
C GLU A 50 -10.85 18.93 0.09
N GLN A 51 -10.56 18.08 -0.88
CA GLN A 51 -10.63 18.50 -2.27
C GLN A 51 -12.08 18.70 -2.71
N HIS A 52 -12.98 17.84 -2.23
CA HIS A 52 -14.41 18.04 -2.49
C HIS A 52 -14.87 19.39 -1.96
N ALA A 53 -14.44 19.72 -0.77
CA ALA A 53 -14.82 21.00 -0.17
C ALA A 53 -14.27 22.17 -0.98
N LEU A 54 -13.05 22.02 -1.49
CA LEU A 54 -12.48 23.06 -2.31
C LEU A 54 -13.26 23.25 -3.60
N VAL A 55 -13.60 22.15 -4.28
CA VAL A 55 -14.38 22.25 -5.51
C VAL A 55 -15.72 22.95 -5.24
N ALA A 56 -16.37 22.55 -4.15
CA ALA A 56 -17.65 23.15 -3.83
C ALA A 56 -17.54 24.65 -3.57
N ARG A 57 -16.48 25.07 -2.89
CA ARG A 57 -16.27 26.48 -2.61
C ARG A 57 -15.98 27.26 -3.88
N LEU A 58 -15.15 26.70 -4.76
CA LEU A 58 -14.85 27.37 -6.02
C LEU A 58 -16.11 27.52 -6.87
N GLU A 59 -16.96 26.49 -6.87
CA GLU A 59 -18.22 26.56 -7.58
C GLU A 59 -19.10 27.66 -7.06
N ARG A 60 -19.21 27.75 -5.76
CA ARG A 60 -20.05 28.80 -5.14
C ARG A 60 -19.54 30.18 -5.49
N ASP A 61 -18.22 30.31 -5.61
CA ASP A 61 -17.63 31.61 -5.91
C ASP A 61 -17.59 31.91 -7.41
N GLY A 62 -18.09 31.01 -8.22
CA GLY A 62 -18.10 31.22 -9.67
C GLY A 62 -16.76 31.10 -10.32
N LEU A 63 -15.82 30.42 -9.68
CA LEU A 63 -14.48 30.29 -10.22
C LEU A 63 -14.34 29.02 -11.04
N ASP A 64 -13.27 28.96 -11.84
CA ASP A 64 -13.01 27.81 -12.66
C ASP A 64 -12.64 26.61 -11.78
N ILE A 65 -13.32 25.49 -11.99
CA ILE A 65 -13.10 24.31 -11.16
C ILE A 65 -12.41 23.17 -11.91
N ALA A 66 -12.00 23.41 -13.14
CA ALA A 66 -11.49 22.32 -13.97
C ALA A 66 -10.28 21.63 -13.33
N ASP A 67 -9.30 22.42 -12.91
CA ASP A 67 -8.10 21.82 -12.31
C ASP A 67 -8.40 21.19 -10.96
N ALA A 68 -9.23 21.83 -10.17
CA ALA A 68 -9.57 21.29 -8.88
C ALA A 68 -10.32 19.98 -9.00
N ARG A 69 -11.17 19.87 -10.01
CA ARG A 69 -11.88 18.63 -10.28
C ARG A 69 -10.95 17.54 -10.76
N ARG A 70 -10.01 17.89 -11.60
CA ARG A 70 -9.04 16.91 -12.08
C ARG A 70 -8.22 16.36 -10.92
N LEU A 71 -7.81 17.23 -10.01
CA LEU A 71 -7.07 16.79 -8.86
C LEU A 71 -7.92 15.91 -7.95
N LEU A 72 -9.19 16.25 -7.80
CA LEU A 72 -10.09 15.41 -7.04
C LEU A 72 -10.15 14.00 -7.61
N GLY A 73 -10.23 13.89 -8.93
CA GLY A 73 -10.24 12.58 -9.56
C GLY A 73 -8.99 11.78 -9.26
N LEU A 74 -7.84 12.44 -9.25
CA LEU A 74 -6.60 11.76 -8.92
C LEU A 74 -6.58 11.31 -7.48
N PHE A 75 -7.07 12.12 -6.56
CA PHE A 75 -7.17 11.71 -5.17
C PHE A 75 -8.11 10.53 -4.99
N GLU A 76 -9.21 10.53 -5.71
CA GLU A 76 -10.16 9.42 -5.64
C GLU A 76 -9.55 8.13 -6.18
N GLU A 77 -8.79 8.24 -7.25
CA GLU A 77 -8.09 7.08 -7.79
C GLU A 77 -7.09 6.52 -6.78
N SER A 78 -6.32 7.41 -6.18
CA SER A 78 -5.35 6.98 -5.17
C SER A 78 -6.03 6.28 -4.02
N ARG A 79 -7.15 6.84 -3.57
CA ARG A 79 -7.87 6.23 -2.47
C ARG A 79 -8.35 4.84 -2.83
N THR A 80 -8.85 4.68 -4.05
CA THR A 80 -9.31 3.38 -4.51
C THR A 80 -8.18 2.35 -4.49
N LEU A 81 -6.99 2.76 -4.93
CA LEU A 81 -5.86 1.87 -4.93
C LEU A 81 -5.43 1.49 -3.51
N TYR A 82 -5.43 2.46 -2.60
CA TYR A 82 -5.08 2.17 -1.22
C TYR A 82 -6.09 1.25 -0.56
N LEU A 83 -7.38 1.42 -0.88
CA LEU A 83 -8.40 0.54 -0.35
C LEU A 83 -8.21 -0.88 -0.86
N ALA A 84 -7.90 -1.02 -2.13
CA ALA A 84 -7.66 -2.35 -2.70
C ALA A 84 -6.46 -3.01 -2.06
N GLU A 85 -5.41 -2.24 -1.84
CA GLU A 85 -4.21 -2.78 -1.22
C GLU A 85 -4.48 -3.19 0.22
N ARG A 86 -5.21 -2.36 0.97
CA ARG A 86 -5.57 -2.72 2.33
C ARG A 86 -6.37 -4.02 2.37
N ASP A 87 -7.33 -4.13 1.46
CA ASP A 87 -8.17 -5.31 1.44
C ASP A 87 -7.38 -6.55 1.05
N ARG A 88 -6.45 -6.42 0.12
CA ARG A 88 -5.59 -7.52 -0.27
C ARG A 88 -4.75 -7.99 0.92
N LEU A 89 -4.18 -7.04 1.65
CA LEU A 89 -3.35 -7.38 2.80
C LEU A 89 -4.17 -8.03 3.90
N ARG A 90 -5.38 -7.57 4.10
CA ARG A 90 -6.26 -8.20 5.09
C ARG A 90 -6.57 -9.64 4.73
N ARG A 91 -6.81 -9.89 3.45
CA ARG A 91 -7.07 -11.25 3.02
C ARG A 91 -5.85 -12.13 3.18
N GLU A 92 -4.69 -11.61 2.83
CA GLU A 92 -3.48 -12.40 2.98
C GLU A 92 -3.21 -12.74 4.43
N LEU A 93 -3.42 -11.79 5.33
CA LEU A 93 -3.24 -12.07 6.73
C LEU A 93 -4.24 -13.07 7.25
N ALA A 94 -5.48 -12.95 6.81
CA ALA A 94 -6.52 -13.85 7.23
C ALA A 94 -6.26 -15.28 6.78
N GLU A 95 -5.62 -15.42 5.63
CA GLU A 95 -5.30 -16.73 5.10
C GLU A 95 -3.97 -17.26 5.58
N TYR A 96 -3.24 -16.48 6.33
CA TYR A 96 -1.94 -16.91 6.80
C TYR A 96 -2.12 -18.07 7.77
N PRO A 97 -1.37 -19.13 7.60
CA PRO A 97 -1.63 -20.32 8.42
C PRO A 97 -1.28 -20.11 9.87
N ALA A 98 -2.30 -20.04 10.65
CA ALA A 98 -2.12 -19.81 12.06
C ALA A 98 -1.43 -20.98 12.71
N SER A 99 -1.62 -22.15 12.18
CA SER A 99 -0.98 -23.32 12.76
C SER A 99 0.51 -23.20 12.78
N THR A 100 1.05 -22.44 11.88
CA THR A 100 2.47 -22.22 11.84
C THR A 100 2.96 -21.59 13.10
N GLU A 101 2.17 -20.75 13.67
CA GLU A 101 2.57 -20.05 14.84
C GLU A 101 2.41 -20.87 16.07
N SER A 102 1.38 -21.63 16.14
CA SER A 102 1.17 -22.38 17.31
C SER A 102 2.10 -23.55 17.38
N SER A 103 2.68 -23.94 16.32
CA SER A 103 3.65 -24.99 16.42
C SER A 103 5.00 -24.43 16.69
#